data_8c05611a19b3547875906ad78a77b73f
#
_entry.id   8c05611a19b3547875906ad78a77b73f
#
_cell.length_a   1.000
_cell.length_b   1.000
_cell.length_c   1.000
_cell.angle_alpha   90.00
_cell.angle_beta   90.00
_cell.angle_gamma   90.00
#
_symmetry.space_group_name_H-M   'P 1'
#
loop_
_entity.id
_entity.type
_entity.pdbx_description
1 polymer ?
#
loop_
_entity_poly.entity_id
_entity_poly.type
_entity_poly.pdbx_seq_one_letter_code
_entity_poly.pdbx_strand_id
1 'polypeptide(L)'
;MTEGIYRKKHLTSSQVIILGFAGVILLGAFLLMLPVASAEGVATSFHEALFTSTSAVCVTGLVVQDTGSYWSFFGQTVILALIQIGGLGVVTVAAAVVILSGRKISLMQRSTMQDAISAPKVGGIVRLTRFILLGTLLAEATGALLLLPDFCKTFGFKGIWMAIFHSISAFCNAGFDILGTKDHTFISLTGYMGDPLINIVIMLLIIVGGIGFVTWDDIYVNKWKLKRYRMQSKVILTTTAWLILLPAIFFFFQDFSGLPMEKRLLMSVFQSVTPRTAGFNTADLAAMTEPSKAIMILLMLIGGSPGSTAGGMKTTTFAVLVLNAFATFRNKEDAGVYGRRIECQTIKNASTVAMMYVLLFLCGGIAISICENQPLLNCLFEAASAVGTVGLTLGITPDLHIISQSILILLMYLGRVGGLTLIYAMFSDKNRKNAKLPIEKITVG
;
A
#
# COMPACT_ATOMS: atom_id res chain seq x y z
N MET A 1 -43.56 -24.86 -23.46
CA MET A 1 -43.10 -24.57 -22.09
C MET A 1 -41.59 -24.49 -22.13
N THR A 2 -41.03 -23.31 -22.25
CA THR A 2 -39.57 -23.09 -22.26
C THR A 2 -39.17 -22.70 -20.84
N GLU A 3 -38.63 -23.63 -20.08
CA GLU A 3 -38.01 -23.38 -18.80
C GLU A 3 -36.80 -22.45 -19.02
N GLY A 4 -36.95 -21.20 -18.65
CA GLY A 4 -35.86 -20.25 -18.53
C GLY A 4 -34.91 -20.70 -17.44
N ILE A 5 -33.80 -21.34 -17.81
CA ILE A 5 -32.70 -21.67 -16.93
C ILE A 5 -32.12 -20.34 -16.43
N TYR A 6 -32.54 -19.89 -15.26
CA TYR A 6 -31.90 -18.79 -14.53
C TYR A 6 -30.45 -19.19 -14.19
N ARG A 7 -29.53 -18.93 -15.13
CA ARG A 7 -28.10 -19.08 -14.92
C ARG A 7 -27.70 -18.06 -13.85
N LYS A 8 -27.57 -18.50 -12.58
CA LYS A 8 -27.00 -17.69 -11.51
C LYS A 8 -25.67 -17.13 -12.02
N LYS A 9 -25.62 -15.83 -12.26
CA LYS A 9 -24.36 -15.12 -12.57
C LYS A 9 -23.45 -15.24 -11.34
N HIS A 10 -22.48 -16.15 -11.40
CA HIS A 10 -21.43 -16.21 -10.37
C HIS A 10 -20.52 -14.99 -10.54
N LEU A 11 -20.32 -14.27 -9.45
CA LEU A 11 -19.35 -13.17 -9.40
C LEU A 11 -17.94 -13.73 -9.71
N THR A 12 -17.16 -12.96 -10.48
CA THR A 12 -15.75 -13.29 -10.71
C THR A 12 -14.92 -12.99 -9.46
N SER A 13 -13.73 -13.62 -9.32
CA SER A 13 -12.82 -13.33 -8.20
C SER A 13 -12.52 -11.82 -8.07
N SER A 14 -12.29 -11.14 -9.19
CA SER A 14 -12.04 -9.71 -9.22
C SER A 14 -13.23 -8.90 -8.70
N GLN A 15 -14.46 -9.25 -9.09
CA GLN A 15 -15.67 -8.58 -8.58
C GLN A 15 -15.87 -8.83 -7.08
N VAL A 16 -15.57 -10.03 -6.58
CA VAL A 16 -15.63 -10.33 -5.14
C VAL A 16 -14.64 -9.48 -4.35
N ILE A 17 -13.43 -9.27 -4.87
CA ILE A 17 -12.42 -8.43 -4.23
C ILE A 17 -12.89 -6.98 -4.18
N ILE A 18 -13.32 -6.42 -5.31
CA ILE A 18 -13.80 -5.03 -5.43
C ILE A 18 -14.96 -4.78 -4.45
N LEU A 19 -16.01 -5.59 -4.54
CA LEU A 19 -17.19 -5.44 -3.68
C LEU A 19 -16.86 -5.67 -2.19
N GLY A 20 -15.92 -6.57 -1.89
CA GLY A 20 -15.46 -6.82 -0.55
C GLY A 20 -14.78 -5.60 0.07
N PHE A 21 -13.87 -4.94 -0.66
CA PHE A 21 -13.26 -3.69 -0.21
C PHE A 21 -14.30 -2.58 -0.01
N ALA A 22 -15.21 -2.38 -0.98
CA ALA A 22 -16.28 -1.36 -0.86
C ALA A 22 -17.19 -1.63 0.35
N GLY A 23 -17.56 -2.89 0.59
CA GLY A 23 -18.40 -3.27 1.73
C GLY A 23 -17.72 -2.99 3.08
N VAL A 24 -16.43 -3.30 3.22
CA VAL A 24 -15.66 -3.03 4.45
C VAL A 24 -15.49 -1.53 4.65
N ILE A 25 -15.24 -0.75 3.59
CA ILE A 25 -15.14 0.72 3.66
C ILE A 25 -16.45 1.32 4.16
N LEU A 26 -17.59 0.93 3.60
CA LEU A 26 -18.89 1.45 4.03
C LEU A 26 -19.21 1.07 5.47
N LEU A 27 -18.95 -0.20 5.85
CA LEU A 27 -19.13 -0.65 7.23
C LEU A 27 -18.29 0.18 8.20
N GLY A 28 -17.00 0.40 7.86
CA GLY A 28 -16.10 1.21 8.66
C GLY A 28 -16.58 2.66 8.77
N ALA A 29 -17.05 3.27 7.66
CA ALA A 29 -17.59 4.61 7.67
C ALA A 29 -18.80 4.72 8.63
N PHE A 30 -19.74 3.78 8.60
CA PHE A 30 -20.87 3.77 9.53
C PHE A 30 -20.45 3.62 10.99
N LEU A 31 -19.43 2.81 11.29
CA LEU A 31 -18.92 2.67 12.66
C LEU A 31 -18.23 3.95 13.13
N LEU A 32 -17.50 4.65 12.25
CA LEU A 32 -16.81 5.90 12.57
C LEU A 32 -17.75 7.11 12.68
N MET A 33 -18.95 7.05 12.11
CA MET A 33 -20.00 8.08 12.29
C MET A 33 -20.62 8.08 13.69
N LEU A 34 -20.49 6.98 14.44
CA LEU A 34 -21.08 6.88 15.76
C LEU A 34 -20.47 7.90 16.72
N PRO A 35 -21.26 8.59 17.57
CA PRO A 35 -20.73 9.55 18.56
C PRO A 35 -19.65 8.96 19.48
N VAL A 36 -19.74 7.67 19.79
CA VAL A 36 -18.73 6.94 20.59
C VAL A 36 -17.36 6.88 19.91
N ALA A 37 -17.31 7.01 18.58
CA ALA A 37 -16.04 6.96 17.83
C ALA A 37 -15.24 8.26 17.96
N SER A 38 -15.88 9.39 18.19
CA SER A 38 -15.23 10.70 18.43
C SER A 38 -14.83 10.87 19.90
N ALA A 39 -13.71 11.52 20.17
CA ALA A 39 -13.26 11.84 21.52
C ALA A 39 -14.17 12.84 22.24
N GLU A 40 -14.86 13.71 21.48
CA GLU A 40 -15.79 14.70 22.00
C GLU A 40 -17.23 14.19 22.08
N GLY A 41 -17.50 12.95 21.66
CA GLY A 41 -18.84 12.36 21.67
C GLY A 41 -19.82 12.96 20.64
N VAL A 42 -19.28 13.61 19.60
CA VAL A 42 -20.04 14.20 18.50
C VAL A 42 -20.06 13.25 17.30
N ALA A 43 -21.22 13.15 16.64
CA ALA A 43 -21.30 12.33 15.41
C ALA A 43 -20.44 12.95 14.29
N THR A 44 -19.55 12.14 13.74
CA THR A 44 -18.68 12.54 12.62
C THR A 44 -19.49 12.59 11.32
N SER A 45 -19.20 13.56 10.44
CA SER A 45 -19.86 13.65 9.13
C SER A 45 -19.59 12.39 8.30
N PHE A 46 -20.56 12.00 7.45
CA PHE A 46 -20.41 10.82 6.58
C PHE A 46 -19.17 10.92 5.68
N HIS A 47 -18.89 12.10 5.16
CA HIS A 47 -17.77 12.33 4.26
C HIS A 47 -16.42 12.10 4.97
N GLU A 48 -16.21 12.66 6.15
CA GLU A 48 -14.99 12.49 6.94
C GLU A 48 -14.81 11.03 7.42
N ALA A 49 -15.90 10.41 7.85
CA ALA A 49 -15.92 9.01 8.24
C ALA A 49 -15.59 8.09 7.03
N LEU A 50 -16.13 8.39 5.83
CA LEU A 50 -15.85 7.66 4.60
C LEU A 50 -14.41 7.85 4.16
N PHE A 51 -13.86 9.06 4.23
CA PHE A 51 -12.46 9.35 3.91
C PHE A 51 -11.54 8.55 4.82
N THR A 52 -11.73 8.64 6.13
CA THR A 52 -10.89 7.93 7.12
C THR A 52 -11.02 6.41 6.97
N SER A 53 -12.24 5.89 6.77
CA SER A 53 -12.47 4.46 6.55
C SER A 53 -11.81 3.99 5.25
N THR A 54 -11.92 4.77 4.15
CA THR A 54 -11.27 4.44 2.89
C THR A 54 -9.75 4.42 3.05
N SER A 55 -9.19 5.45 3.69
CA SER A 55 -7.76 5.54 3.94
C SER A 55 -7.26 4.38 4.80
N ALA A 56 -7.99 3.98 5.85
CA ALA A 56 -7.65 2.86 6.72
C ALA A 56 -7.71 1.50 5.98
N VAL A 57 -8.80 1.23 5.25
CA VAL A 57 -8.98 -0.04 4.51
C VAL A 57 -8.05 -0.13 3.30
N CYS A 58 -7.82 0.99 2.60
CA CYS A 58 -6.86 1.05 1.50
C CYS A 58 -5.40 1.10 1.99
N VAL A 59 -5.22 1.23 3.33
CA VAL A 59 -3.89 1.28 3.97
C VAL A 59 -3.09 2.44 3.38
N THR A 60 -3.70 3.62 3.34
CA THR A 60 -3.10 4.81 2.73
C THR A 60 -2.44 5.71 3.78
N GLY A 61 -3.19 6.12 4.83
CA GLY A 61 -2.67 7.01 5.86
C GLY A 61 -2.96 8.50 5.64
N LEU A 62 -3.61 8.88 4.53
CA LEU A 62 -4.13 10.24 4.40
C LEU A 62 -5.29 10.44 5.36
N VAL A 63 -5.32 11.55 6.07
CA VAL A 63 -6.32 11.87 7.08
C VAL A 63 -6.86 13.28 6.92
N VAL A 64 -8.14 13.46 7.18
CA VAL A 64 -8.82 14.77 7.26
C VAL A 64 -9.02 15.20 8.71
N GLN A 65 -9.05 14.26 9.66
CA GLN A 65 -9.08 14.47 11.10
C GLN A 65 -7.89 13.78 11.74
N ASP A 66 -7.19 14.45 12.65
CA ASP A 66 -6.05 13.87 13.36
C ASP A 66 -6.44 12.62 14.15
N THR A 67 -5.71 11.52 13.95
CA THR A 67 -6.11 10.23 14.52
C THR A 67 -5.91 10.17 16.03
N GLY A 68 -4.91 10.86 16.56
CA GLY A 68 -4.58 10.86 17.98
C GLY A 68 -5.54 11.67 18.83
N SER A 69 -5.94 12.85 18.35
CA SER A 69 -6.73 13.82 19.12
C SER A 69 -8.22 13.77 18.86
N TYR A 70 -8.65 13.45 17.61
CA TYR A 70 -10.06 13.45 17.23
C TYR A 70 -10.80 12.15 17.58
N TRP A 71 -10.15 10.97 17.36
CA TRP A 71 -10.81 9.68 17.55
C TRP A 71 -10.67 9.18 18.99
N SER A 72 -11.76 8.71 19.57
CA SER A 72 -11.77 8.01 20.85
C SER A 72 -11.00 6.69 20.77
N PHE A 73 -10.77 6.04 21.91
CA PHE A 73 -10.18 4.68 21.93
C PHE A 73 -10.98 3.68 21.08
N PHE A 74 -12.32 3.80 21.06
CA PHE A 74 -13.18 3.01 20.18
C PHE A 74 -12.91 3.33 18.71
N GLY A 75 -12.89 4.62 18.33
CA GLY A 75 -12.61 5.05 16.97
C GLY A 75 -11.23 4.59 16.50
N GLN A 76 -10.19 4.74 17.33
CA GLN A 76 -8.83 4.24 17.04
C GLN A 76 -8.80 2.72 16.88
N THR A 77 -9.57 1.96 17.69
CA THR A 77 -9.68 0.49 17.55
C THR A 77 -10.36 0.09 16.25
N VAL A 78 -11.42 0.81 15.84
CA VAL A 78 -12.08 0.59 14.55
C VAL A 78 -11.09 0.85 13.40
N ILE A 79 -10.38 1.99 13.43
CA ILE A 79 -9.37 2.33 12.42
C ILE A 79 -8.30 1.23 12.35
N LEU A 80 -7.78 0.79 13.49
CA LEU A 80 -6.76 -0.27 13.54
C LEU A 80 -7.28 -1.60 12.97
N ALA A 81 -8.52 -1.98 13.26
CA ALA A 81 -9.15 -3.16 12.70
C ALA A 81 -9.32 -3.05 11.17
N LEU A 82 -9.72 -1.87 10.66
CA LEU A 82 -9.82 -1.60 9.23
C LEU A 82 -8.44 -1.67 8.53
N ILE A 83 -7.39 -1.14 9.15
CA ILE A 83 -6.00 -1.24 8.68
C ILE A 83 -5.58 -2.72 8.58
N GLN A 84 -5.86 -3.51 9.61
CA GLN A 84 -5.51 -4.94 9.64
C GLN A 84 -6.24 -5.73 8.54
N ILE A 85 -7.55 -5.49 8.37
CA ILE A 85 -8.36 -6.11 7.31
C ILE A 85 -7.85 -5.68 5.93
N GLY A 86 -7.58 -4.40 5.77
CA GLY A 86 -7.05 -3.84 4.54
C GLY A 86 -5.66 -4.37 4.20
N GLY A 87 -4.72 -4.34 5.14
CA GLY A 87 -3.32 -4.75 4.97
C GLY A 87 -3.18 -6.22 4.58
N LEU A 88 -3.84 -7.12 5.29
CA LEU A 88 -3.88 -8.55 4.95
C LEU A 88 -4.70 -8.84 3.68
N GLY A 89 -5.58 -7.92 3.31
CA GLY A 89 -6.56 -8.09 2.23
C GLY A 89 -7.84 -8.77 2.69
N VAL A 90 -8.98 -8.19 2.30
CA VAL A 90 -10.32 -8.62 2.72
C VAL A 90 -10.58 -10.13 2.50
N VAL A 91 -10.12 -10.67 1.37
CA VAL A 91 -10.28 -12.10 1.05
C VAL A 91 -9.45 -12.99 1.98
N THR A 92 -8.23 -12.56 2.34
CA THR A 92 -7.35 -13.32 3.25
C THR A 92 -7.95 -13.36 4.66
N VAL A 93 -8.50 -12.24 5.12
CA VAL A 93 -9.18 -12.17 6.43
C VAL A 93 -10.46 -13.02 6.43
N ALA A 94 -11.27 -12.94 5.39
CA ALA A 94 -12.46 -13.80 5.25
C ALA A 94 -12.07 -15.29 5.25
N ALA A 95 -11.00 -15.66 4.56
CA ALA A 95 -10.48 -17.03 4.56
C ALA A 95 -9.95 -17.44 5.95
N ALA A 96 -9.31 -16.52 6.69
CA ALA A 96 -8.86 -16.75 8.06
C ALA A 96 -10.01 -17.13 8.98
N VAL A 97 -11.13 -16.40 8.91
CA VAL A 97 -12.35 -16.70 9.69
C VAL A 97 -12.90 -18.08 9.36
N VAL A 98 -12.91 -18.47 8.08
CA VAL A 98 -13.37 -19.81 7.64
C VAL A 98 -12.42 -20.91 8.16
N ILE A 99 -11.10 -20.69 8.11
CA ILE A 99 -10.09 -21.62 8.62
C ILE A 99 -10.23 -21.80 10.13
N LEU A 100 -10.39 -20.71 10.88
CA LEU A 100 -10.55 -20.74 12.34
C LEU A 100 -11.86 -21.42 12.76
N SER A 101 -12.92 -21.27 11.96
CA SER A 101 -14.21 -21.96 12.18
C SER A 101 -14.18 -23.46 11.84
N GLY A 102 -13.05 -24.00 11.40
CA GLY A 102 -12.92 -25.43 11.04
C GLY A 102 -13.65 -25.85 9.76
N ARG A 103 -14.24 -24.90 9.02
CA ARG A 103 -15.01 -25.20 7.80
C ARG A 103 -14.10 -25.52 6.61
N LYS A 104 -14.56 -26.39 5.71
CA LYS A 104 -13.85 -26.72 4.47
C LYS A 104 -13.94 -25.57 3.46
N ILE A 105 -12.81 -25.18 2.90
CA ILE A 105 -12.71 -24.14 1.88
C ILE A 105 -12.95 -24.77 0.50
N SER A 106 -13.91 -24.24 -0.25
CA SER A 106 -14.25 -24.69 -1.61
C SER A 106 -13.12 -24.36 -2.62
N LEU A 107 -13.11 -25.02 -3.78
CA LEU A 107 -12.13 -24.74 -4.84
C LEU A 107 -12.23 -23.30 -5.35
N MET A 108 -13.45 -22.77 -5.49
CA MET A 108 -13.67 -21.37 -5.91
C MET A 108 -13.07 -20.38 -4.89
N GLN A 109 -13.30 -20.60 -3.61
CA GLN A 109 -12.70 -19.77 -2.55
C GLN A 109 -11.16 -19.83 -2.58
N ARG A 110 -10.57 -21.02 -2.82
CA ARG A 110 -9.11 -21.17 -2.97
C ARG A 110 -8.56 -20.42 -4.17
N SER A 111 -9.29 -20.40 -5.30
CA SER A 111 -8.92 -19.60 -6.47
C SER A 111 -8.95 -18.11 -6.16
N THR A 112 -9.99 -17.61 -5.48
CA THR A 112 -10.07 -16.20 -5.07
C THR A 112 -8.96 -15.83 -4.07
N MET A 113 -8.61 -16.74 -3.15
CA MET A 113 -7.47 -16.55 -2.23
C MET A 113 -6.14 -16.49 -3.00
N GLN A 114 -5.96 -17.35 -4.02
CA GLN A 114 -4.76 -17.33 -4.87
C GLN A 114 -4.61 -15.98 -5.57
N ASP A 115 -5.70 -15.48 -6.17
CA ASP A 115 -5.70 -14.19 -6.87
C ASP A 115 -5.39 -13.04 -5.90
N ALA A 116 -6.00 -13.04 -4.71
CA ALA A 116 -5.81 -12.01 -3.69
C ALA A 116 -4.37 -11.94 -3.15
N ILE A 117 -3.73 -13.10 -2.94
CA ILE A 117 -2.34 -13.18 -2.41
C ILE A 117 -1.31 -13.17 -3.54
N SER A 118 -1.75 -13.19 -4.82
CA SER A 118 -0.86 -13.36 -5.98
C SER A 118 0.00 -14.63 -5.89
N ALA A 119 -0.56 -15.71 -5.37
CA ALA A 119 0.16 -16.96 -5.20
C ALA A 119 0.28 -17.73 -6.53
N PRO A 120 1.42 -18.39 -6.81
CA PRO A 120 1.66 -19.04 -8.10
C PRO A 120 0.79 -20.30 -8.35
N LYS A 121 0.24 -20.90 -7.31
CA LYS A 121 -0.55 -22.15 -7.39
C LYS A 121 -1.69 -22.16 -6.37
N VAL A 122 -2.83 -22.77 -6.72
CA VAL A 122 -3.97 -23.02 -5.81
C VAL A 122 -3.60 -24.04 -4.72
N GLY A 123 -2.75 -25.01 -5.08
CA GLY A 123 -2.30 -26.04 -4.14
C GLY A 123 -1.45 -25.45 -3.02
N GLY A 124 -1.80 -25.78 -1.76
CA GLY A 124 -1.10 -25.26 -0.57
C GLY A 124 -1.52 -23.87 -0.11
N ILE A 125 -2.49 -23.21 -0.75
CA ILE A 125 -2.92 -21.84 -0.41
C ILE A 125 -3.37 -21.71 1.05
N VAL A 126 -4.05 -22.70 1.60
CA VAL A 126 -4.49 -22.69 3.02
C VAL A 126 -3.28 -22.70 3.98
N ARG A 127 -2.25 -23.50 3.67
CA ARG A 127 -1.01 -23.53 4.44
C ARG A 127 -0.28 -22.18 4.36
N LEU A 128 -0.20 -21.60 3.16
CA LEU A 128 0.39 -20.28 2.95
C LEU A 128 -0.38 -19.21 3.72
N THR A 129 -1.71 -19.21 3.69
CA THR A 129 -2.52 -18.24 4.47
C THR A 129 -2.28 -18.37 5.96
N ARG A 130 -2.21 -19.60 6.50
CA ARG A 130 -1.87 -19.81 7.92
C ARG A 130 -0.47 -19.28 8.25
N PHE A 131 0.51 -19.51 7.38
CA PHE A 131 1.87 -18.99 7.50
C PHE A 131 1.89 -17.45 7.50
N ILE A 132 1.11 -16.82 6.61
CA ILE A 132 0.96 -15.36 6.56
C ILE A 132 0.39 -14.84 7.88
N LEU A 133 -0.71 -15.39 8.36
CA LEU A 133 -1.37 -14.93 9.59
C LEU A 133 -0.46 -15.03 10.81
N LEU A 134 0.21 -16.17 10.99
CA LEU A 134 1.14 -16.35 12.11
C LEU A 134 2.37 -15.45 11.99
N GLY A 135 2.92 -15.32 10.78
CA GLY A 135 4.07 -14.45 10.52
C GLY A 135 3.75 -12.97 10.75
N THR A 136 2.56 -12.53 10.35
CA THR A 136 2.06 -11.17 10.61
C THR A 136 1.95 -10.90 12.12
N LEU A 137 1.23 -11.76 12.85
CA LEU A 137 1.07 -11.61 14.29
C LEU A 137 2.42 -11.60 15.02
N LEU A 138 3.37 -12.44 14.59
CA LEU A 138 4.71 -12.47 15.17
C LEU A 138 5.48 -11.18 14.89
N ALA A 139 5.44 -10.68 13.66
CA ALA A 139 6.12 -9.43 13.28
C ALA A 139 5.53 -8.22 14.04
N GLU A 140 4.20 -8.12 14.09
CA GLU A 140 3.49 -7.05 14.80
C GLU A 140 3.75 -7.10 16.32
N ALA A 141 3.68 -8.29 16.92
CA ALA A 141 3.99 -8.46 18.34
C ALA A 141 5.46 -8.09 18.67
N THR A 142 6.40 -8.51 17.82
CA THR A 142 7.81 -8.18 17.98
C THR A 142 8.05 -6.67 17.84
N GLY A 143 7.43 -6.04 16.85
CA GLY A 143 7.50 -4.59 16.66
C GLY A 143 6.93 -3.82 17.86
N ALA A 144 5.74 -4.23 18.35
CA ALA A 144 5.13 -3.63 19.51
C ALA A 144 6.00 -3.76 20.77
N LEU A 145 6.59 -4.94 21.02
CA LEU A 145 7.50 -5.17 22.15
C LEU A 145 8.77 -4.31 22.06
N LEU A 146 9.31 -4.07 20.85
CA LEU A 146 10.49 -3.24 20.66
C LEU A 146 10.18 -1.74 20.83
N LEU A 147 8.99 -1.28 20.43
CA LEU A 147 8.55 0.12 20.57
C LEU A 147 8.09 0.45 22.01
N LEU A 148 7.68 -0.56 22.77
CA LEU A 148 7.06 -0.41 24.10
C LEU A 148 7.91 0.40 25.09
N PRO A 149 9.24 0.20 25.23
CA PRO A 149 10.05 0.92 26.20
C PRO A 149 10.01 2.44 26.00
N ASP A 150 10.16 2.93 24.76
CA ASP A 150 10.23 4.35 24.47
C ASP A 150 8.86 5.03 24.59
N PHE A 151 7.80 4.38 24.08
CA PHE A 151 6.45 4.92 24.23
C PHE A 151 5.96 4.86 25.68
N CYS A 152 6.27 3.83 26.46
CA CYS A 152 5.90 3.80 27.89
C CYS A 152 6.69 4.82 28.71
N LYS A 153 7.95 5.09 28.36
CA LYS A 153 8.75 6.13 29.01
C LYS A 153 8.15 7.52 28.80
N THR A 154 7.60 7.79 27.61
CA THR A 154 7.05 9.11 27.25
C THR A 154 5.60 9.27 27.70
N PHE A 155 4.75 8.24 27.52
CA PHE A 155 3.29 8.32 27.66
C PHE A 155 2.74 7.44 28.81
N GLY A 156 3.58 6.76 29.58
CA GLY A 156 3.15 5.85 30.64
C GLY A 156 2.31 4.68 30.10
N PHE A 157 1.19 4.35 30.76
CA PHE A 157 0.33 3.23 30.33
C PHE A 157 -0.28 3.40 28.93
N LYS A 158 -0.52 4.62 28.47
CA LYS A 158 -0.97 4.89 27.10
C LYS A 158 0.06 4.43 26.06
N GLY A 159 1.34 4.40 26.41
CA GLY A 159 2.42 3.93 25.57
C GLY A 159 2.26 2.48 25.10
N ILE A 160 1.54 1.63 25.87
CA ILE A 160 1.25 0.24 25.45
C ILE A 160 0.36 0.25 24.21
N TRP A 161 -0.73 1.02 24.23
CA TRP A 161 -1.63 1.16 23.08
C TRP A 161 -0.92 1.77 21.88
N MET A 162 -0.10 2.81 22.12
CA MET A 162 0.68 3.45 21.09
C MET A 162 1.66 2.47 20.42
N ALA A 163 2.38 1.65 21.19
CA ALA A 163 3.29 0.66 20.65
C ALA A 163 2.58 -0.38 19.77
N ILE A 164 1.41 -0.87 20.20
CA ILE A 164 0.59 -1.81 19.42
C ILE A 164 0.08 -1.15 18.14
N PHE A 165 -0.49 0.05 18.25
CA PHE A 165 -1.06 0.77 17.13
C PHE A 165 -0.01 1.06 16.05
N HIS A 166 1.14 1.64 16.43
CA HIS A 166 2.20 1.97 15.48
C HIS A 166 2.86 0.73 14.88
N SER A 167 3.01 -0.36 15.63
CA SER A 167 3.54 -1.61 15.10
C SER A 167 2.64 -2.19 14.00
N ILE A 168 1.33 -2.27 14.24
CA ILE A 168 0.36 -2.77 13.26
C ILE A 168 0.28 -1.81 12.06
N SER A 169 0.20 -0.50 12.30
CA SER A 169 0.15 0.51 11.26
C SER A 169 1.39 0.47 10.37
N ALA A 170 2.58 0.34 10.95
CA ALA A 170 3.84 0.25 10.21
C ALA A 170 3.98 -1.06 9.42
N PHE A 171 3.64 -2.20 10.03
CA PHE A 171 3.68 -3.49 9.35
C PHE A 171 2.68 -3.57 8.19
N CYS A 172 1.47 -3.05 8.39
CA CYS A 172 0.46 -2.96 7.34
C CYS A 172 0.78 -1.89 6.29
N ASN A 173 1.81 -1.07 6.46
CA ASN A 173 2.15 0.08 5.61
C ASN A 173 1.00 1.11 5.55
N ALA A 174 0.39 1.44 6.70
CA ALA A 174 -0.81 2.25 6.76
C ALA A 174 -0.57 3.74 7.05
N GLY A 175 0.55 4.08 7.70
CA GLY A 175 0.93 5.47 7.98
C GLY A 175 0.06 6.21 9.00
N PHE A 176 -0.91 5.56 9.60
CA PHE A 176 -1.67 6.14 10.69
C PHE A 176 -0.85 6.17 11.97
N ASP A 177 -0.85 7.30 12.64
CA ASP A 177 -0.25 7.50 13.96
C ASP A 177 -1.30 8.05 14.93
N ILE A 178 -1.04 7.93 16.22
CA ILE A 178 -1.87 8.46 17.31
C ILE A 178 -1.04 9.35 18.24
N LEU A 179 -0.03 10.03 17.70
CA LEU A 179 0.85 10.92 18.44
C LEU A 179 0.31 12.35 18.51
N GLY A 180 -0.62 12.71 17.62
CA GLY A 180 -1.23 14.03 17.58
C GLY A 180 -1.95 14.38 18.90
N THR A 181 -1.83 15.64 19.29
CA THR A 181 -2.49 16.23 20.45
C THR A 181 -3.39 17.39 20.00
N LYS A 182 -4.24 17.92 20.88
CA LYS A 182 -5.11 19.07 20.54
C LYS A 182 -4.30 20.32 20.15
N ASP A 183 -3.11 20.49 20.73
CA ASP A 183 -2.22 21.65 20.44
C ASP A 183 -1.33 21.43 19.22
N HIS A 184 -1.02 20.17 18.90
CA HIS A 184 -0.17 19.78 17.80
C HIS A 184 -0.80 18.60 17.07
N THR A 185 -1.55 18.89 16.00
CA THR A 185 -2.18 17.88 15.14
C THR A 185 -1.25 17.45 14.01
N PHE A 186 -1.45 16.26 13.45
CA PHE A 186 -0.74 15.71 12.26
C PHE A 186 0.78 15.65 12.39
N ILE A 187 1.33 15.46 13.60
CA ILE A 187 2.78 15.52 13.85
C ILE A 187 3.55 14.28 13.36
N SER A 188 2.90 13.14 13.13
CA SER A 188 3.53 11.87 12.80
C SER A 188 4.73 11.56 13.74
N LEU A 189 5.84 11.05 13.20
CA LEU A 189 7.04 10.69 13.97
C LEU A 189 8.09 11.82 14.03
N THR A 190 7.73 13.08 13.72
CA THR A 190 8.71 14.18 13.69
C THR A 190 9.39 14.41 15.04
N GLY A 191 8.69 14.17 16.14
CA GLY A 191 9.26 14.23 17.49
C GLY A 191 10.33 13.18 17.78
N TYR A 192 10.38 12.11 16.99
CA TYR A 192 11.31 10.97 17.13
C TYR A 192 12.36 10.90 16.02
N MET A 193 12.60 12.03 15.29
CA MET A 193 13.56 12.08 14.19
C MET A 193 14.97 11.60 14.56
N GLY A 194 15.37 11.76 15.81
CA GLY A 194 16.69 11.38 16.32
C GLY A 194 16.73 10.09 17.11
N ASP A 195 15.61 9.38 17.23
CA ASP A 195 15.55 8.13 17.98
C ASP A 195 15.85 6.93 17.07
N PRO A 196 17.02 6.25 17.24
CA PRO A 196 17.41 5.17 16.34
C PRO A 196 16.50 3.94 16.48
N LEU A 197 16.03 3.62 17.69
CA LEU A 197 15.25 2.42 17.92
C LEU A 197 13.87 2.53 17.24
N ILE A 198 13.13 3.62 17.48
CA ILE A 198 11.82 3.83 16.86
C ILE A 198 11.94 3.84 15.34
N ASN A 199 12.91 4.59 14.79
CA ASN A 199 13.08 4.69 13.34
C ASN A 199 13.43 3.35 12.71
N ILE A 200 14.39 2.59 13.28
CA ILE A 200 14.82 1.30 12.72
C ILE A 200 13.69 0.27 12.81
N VAL A 201 12.99 0.19 13.93
CA VAL A 201 11.88 -0.77 14.10
C VAL A 201 10.76 -0.47 13.09
N ILE A 202 10.35 0.79 12.96
CA ILE A 202 9.31 1.16 11.99
C ILE A 202 9.75 0.90 10.55
N MET A 203 10.97 1.29 10.16
CA MET A 203 11.51 0.98 8.82
C MET A 203 11.53 -0.53 8.54
N LEU A 204 11.96 -1.34 9.50
CA LEU A 204 11.99 -2.80 9.35
C LEU A 204 10.58 -3.37 9.19
N LEU A 205 9.60 -2.93 9.98
CA LEU A 205 8.20 -3.35 9.85
C LEU A 205 7.66 -3.01 8.47
N ILE A 206 7.88 -1.79 7.98
CA ILE A 206 7.50 -1.33 6.63
C ILE A 206 8.11 -2.22 5.54
N ILE A 207 9.42 -2.47 5.61
CA ILE A 207 10.12 -3.28 4.61
C ILE A 207 9.60 -4.72 4.64
N VAL A 208 9.47 -5.32 5.83
CA VAL A 208 9.00 -6.69 6.00
C VAL A 208 7.56 -6.84 5.50
N GLY A 209 6.66 -5.92 5.84
CA GLY A 209 5.29 -5.90 5.31
C GLY A 209 5.25 -5.74 3.78
N GLY A 210 6.12 -4.89 3.23
CA GLY A 210 6.14 -4.51 1.80
C GLY A 210 6.83 -5.49 0.85
N ILE A 211 7.67 -6.43 1.28
CA ILE A 211 8.41 -7.36 0.38
C ILE A 211 7.57 -8.51 -0.18
N GLY A 212 6.38 -8.75 0.37
CA GLY A 212 5.44 -9.77 -0.09
C GLY A 212 5.58 -11.15 0.56
N PHE A 213 4.42 -11.76 0.84
CA PHE A 213 4.31 -13.00 1.59
C PHE A 213 4.92 -14.22 0.88
N VAL A 214 4.93 -14.22 -0.46
CA VAL A 214 5.59 -15.28 -1.26
C VAL A 214 7.13 -15.18 -1.12
N THR A 215 7.65 -13.97 -0.95
CA THR A 215 9.09 -13.75 -0.68
C THR A 215 9.45 -14.23 0.74
N TRP A 216 8.55 -14.04 1.72
CA TRP A 216 8.73 -14.62 3.07
C TRP A 216 8.82 -16.15 3.04
N ASP A 217 7.94 -16.80 2.25
CA ASP A 217 7.97 -18.26 2.06
C ASP A 217 9.33 -18.72 1.49
N ASP A 218 9.86 -18.01 0.48
CA ASP A 218 11.18 -18.29 -0.08
C ASP A 218 12.32 -18.09 0.95
N ILE A 219 12.26 -17.03 1.76
CA ILE A 219 13.25 -16.76 2.83
C ILE A 219 13.18 -17.87 3.89
N TYR A 220 11.98 -18.23 4.32
CA TYR A 220 11.77 -19.25 5.33
C TYR A 220 12.26 -20.64 4.88
N VAL A 221 11.94 -21.04 3.64
CA VAL A 221 12.28 -22.38 3.10
C VAL A 221 13.76 -22.45 2.70
N ASN A 222 14.28 -21.45 2.01
CA ASN A 222 15.62 -21.48 1.43
C ASN A 222 16.69 -20.80 2.30
N LYS A 223 16.30 -20.10 3.37
CA LYS A 223 17.20 -19.40 4.32
C LYS A 223 18.23 -18.54 3.55
N TRP A 224 19.52 -18.73 3.80
CA TRP A 224 20.61 -17.99 3.18
C TRP A 224 20.99 -18.43 1.75
N LYS A 225 20.31 -19.45 1.20
CA LYS A 225 20.65 -19.99 -0.13
C LYS A 225 19.97 -19.16 -1.24
N LEU A 226 20.39 -17.90 -1.44
CA LEU A 226 19.82 -16.96 -2.41
C LEU A 226 19.72 -17.52 -3.85
N LYS A 227 20.65 -18.42 -4.25
CA LYS A 227 20.61 -19.07 -5.57
C LYS A 227 19.32 -19.87 -5.79
N ARG A 228 18.72 -20.42 -4.72
CA ARG A 228 17.50 -21.26 -4.77
C ARG A 228 16.20 -20.46 -4.76
N TYR A 229 16.25 -19.14 -4.49
CA TYR A 229 15.08 -18.29 -4.50
C TYR A 229 14.44 -18.24 -5.88
N ARG A 230 13.12 -18.10 -5.91
CA ARG A 230 12.39 -17.83 -7.15
C ARG A 230 12.88 -16.54 -7.80
N MET A 231 12.83 -16.46 -9.14
CA MET A 231 13.20 -15.26 -9.88
C MET A 231 12.48 -14.01 -9.35
N GLN A 232 11.17 -14.13 -9.09
CA GLN A 232 10.36 -13.04 -8.53
C GLN A 232 10.91 -12.52 -7.20
N SER A 233 11.25 -13.39 -6.26
CA SER A 233 11.78 -12.98 -4.95
C SER A 233 13.15 -12.30 -5.08
N LYS A 234 14.01 -12.76 -6.00
CA LYS A 234 15.30 -12.10 -6.30
C LYS A 234 15.08 -10.70 -6.87
N VAL A 235 14.16 -10.55 -7.84
CA VAL A 235 13.81 -9.26 -8.43
C VAL A 235 13.26 -8.32 -7.37
N ILE A 236 12.36 -8.79 -6.50
CA ILE A 236 11.79 -7.99 -5.42
C ILE A 236 12.88 -7.46 -4.48
N LEU A 237 13.75 -8.34 -3.98
CA LEU A 237 14.80 -7.96 -3.03
C LEU A 237 15.80 -6.98 -3.64
N THR A 238 16.26 -7.22 -4.88
CA THR A 238 17.21 -6.32 -5.55
C THR A 238 16.59 -4.98 -5.89
N THR A 239 15.35 -4.96 -6.42
CA THR A 239 14.65 -3.70 -6.74
C THR A 239 14.37 -2.91 -5.47
N THR A 240 13.93 -3.57 -4.39
CA THR A 240 13.72 -2.93 -3.09
C THR A 240 15.00 -2.29 -2.56
N ALA A 241 16.13 -2.99 -2.62
CA ALA A 241 17.42 -2.44 -2.18
C ALA A 241 17.80 -1.19 -2.98
N TRP A 242 17.67 -1.21 -4.30
CA TRP A 242 17.98 -0.04 -5.14
C TRP A 242 17.03 1.13 -4.89
N LEU A 243 15.74 0.88 -4.73
CA LEU A 243 14.74 1.92 -4.44
C LEU A 243 14.88 2.53 -3.03
N ILE A 244 15.62 1.89 -2.13
CA ILE A 244 15.97 2.45 -0.82
C ILE A 244 17.32 3.18 -0.91
N LEU A 245 18.35 2.54 -1.45
CA LEU A 245 19.72 3.06 -1.40
C LEU A 245 19.92 4.33 -2.24
N LEU A 246 19.42 4.34 -3.49
CA LEU A 246 19.65 5.50 -4.38
C LEU A 246 18.98 6.78 -3.86
N PRO A 247 17.68 6.77 -3.47
CA PRO A 247 17.07 7.98 -2.92
C PRO A 247 17.65 8.36 -1.56
N ALA A 248 18.03 7.40 -0.70
CA ALA A 248 18.67 7.69 0.57
C ALA A 248 19.99 8.47 0.39
N ILE A 249 20.81 8.07 -0.60
CA ILE A 249 22.03 8.81 -0.95
C ILE A 249 21.68 10.23 -1.42
N PHE A 250 20.67 10.38 -2.26
CA PHE A 250 20.24 11.69 -2.75
C PHE A 250 19.78 12.60 -1.60
N PHE A 251 18.86 12.16 -0.74
CA PHE A 251 18.36 12.93 0.40
C PHE A 251 19.45 13.27 1.40
N PHE A 252 20.42 12.35 1.58
CA PHE A 252 21.56 12.55 2.46
C PHE A 252 22.39 13.77 2.05
N PHE A 253 22.63 13.99 0.77
CA PHE A 253 23.42 15.13 0.30
C PHE A 253 22.59 16.40 0.08
N GLN A 254 21.32 16.26 -0.33
CA GLN A 254 20.50 17.41 -0.75
C GLN A 254 19.75 18.05 0.43
N ASP A 255 18.93 17.31 1.16
CA ASP A 255 18.02 17.91 2.14
C ASP A 255 18.57 17.90 3.56
N PHE A 256 19.34 16.90 3.92
CA PHE A 256 19.78 16.71 5.31
C PHE A 256 21.25 17.04 5.55
N SER A 257 21.91 17.78 4.63
CA SER A 257 23.33 18.12 4.69
C SER A 257 23.72 18.95 5.94
N GLY A 258 22.80 19.74 6.48
CA GLY A 258 23.02 20.58 7.67
C GLY A 258 22.85 19.85 9.02
N LEU A 259 22.47 18.56 9.03
CA LEU A 259 22.21 17.81 10.25
C LEU A 259 23.45 17.04 10.74
N PRO A 260 23.56 16.73 12.05
CA PRO A 260 24.56 15.80 12.57
C PRO A 260 24.50 14.45 11.88
N MET A 261 25.65 13.80 11.68
CA MET A 261 25.82 12.60 10.84
C MET A 261 24.82 11.47 11.15
N GLU A 262 24.58 11.21 12.44
CA GLU A 262 23.67 10.16 12.88
C GLU A 262 22.21 10.45 12.47
N LYS A 263 21.70 11.64 12.77
CA LYS A 263 20.36 12.07 12.38
C LYS A 263 20.21 12.14 10.87
N ARG A 264 21.21 12.67 10.19
CA ARG A 264 21.27 12.79 8.73
C ARG A 264 21.11 11.42 8.04
N LEU A 265 21.86 10.40 8.49
CA LEU A 265 21.76 9.05 7.95
C LEU A 265 20.38 8.45 8.20
N LEU A 266 19.90 8.56 9.46
CA LEU A 266 18.63 7.99 9.87
C LEU A 266 17.45 8.58 9.09
N MET A 267 17.38 9.91 8.98
CA MET A 267 16.33 10.61 8.24
C MET A 267 16.40 10.32 6.74
N SER A 268 17.58 10.28 6.14
CA SER A 268 17.74 9.99 4.71
C SER A 268 17.24 8.60 4.34
N VAL A 269 17.55 7.59 5.16
CA VAL A 269 17.07 6.23 4.96
C VAL A 269 15.56 6.15 5.22
N PHE A 270 15.07 6.81 6.29
CA PHE A 270 13.64 6.81 6.61
C PHE A 270 12.82 7.42 5.47
N GLN A 271 13.23 8.60 4.95
CA GLN A 271 12.55 9.27 3.84
C GLN A 271 12.67 8.54 2.50
N SER A 272 13.58 7.59 2.38
CA SER A 272 13.64 6.68 1.24
C SER A 272 12.72 5.45 1.38
N VAL A 273 12.49 4.99 2.62
CA VAL A 273 11.64 3.83 2.91
C VAL A 273 10.16 4.22 2.91
N THR A 274 9.80 5.33 3.56
CA THR A 274 8.41 5.71 3.80
C THR A 274 7.57 5.97 2.53
N PRO A 275 8.09 6.55 1.41
CA PRO A 275 7.30 6.73 0.20
C PRO A 275 6.85 5.42 -0.46
N ARG A 276 7.43 4.30 -0.05
CA ARG A 276 7.03 2.98 -0.51
C ARG A 276 5.83 2.43 0.25
N THR A 277 4.75 3.23 0.25
CA THR A 277 3.42 2.95 0.81
C THR A 277 3.36 2.89 2.33
N ALA A 278 4.21 3.61 3.07
CA ALA A 278 4.22 3.57 4.53
C ALA A 278 3.54 4.76 5.21
N GLY A 279 3.76 5.98 4.71
CA GLY A 279 3.05 7.18 5.14
C GLY A 279 3.56 7.87 6.40
N PHE A 280 4.42 7.26 7.19
CA PHE A 280 5.06 7.94 8.33
C PHE A 280 6.10 8.95 7.87
N ASN A 281 6.21 10.07 8.55
CA ASN A 281 7.27 11.04 8.31
C ASN A 281 8.00 11.43 9.59
N THR A 282 9.32 11.61 9.46
CA THR A 282 10.21 12.10 10.51
C THR A 282 10.80 13.46 10.17
N ALA A 283 10.51 13.98 8.97
CA ALA A 283 10.93 15.27 8.49
C ALA A 283 9.74 16.12 8.08
N ASP A 284 9.87 17.43 8.08
CA ASP A 284 8.89 18.33 7.47
C ASP A 284 9.00 18.22 5.93
N LEU A 285 8.01 17.58 5.32
CA LEU A 285 7.96 17.36 3.88
C LEU A 285 7.72 18.64 3.09
N ALA A 286 7.03 19.62 3.68
CA ALA A 286 6.77 20.89 3.03
C ALA A 286 8.08 21.71 2.86
N ALA A 287 9.01 21.56 3.80
CA ALA A 287 10.31 22.22 3.77
C ALA A 287 11.34 21.53 2.84
N MET A 288 11.07 20.34 2.32
CA MET A 288 11.97 19.65 1.40
C MET A 288 12.05 20.36 0.04
N THR A 289 13.19 20.20 -0.64
CA THR A 289 13.42 20.80 -1.96
C THR A 289 12.46 20.24 -3.02
N GLU A 290 12.15 21.01 -4.06
CA GLU A 290 11.29 20.55 -5.17
C GLU A 290 11.81 19.28 -5.86
N PRO A 291 13.12 19.13 -6.15
CA PRO A 291 13.66 17.88 -6.69
C PRO A 291 13.40 16.68 -5.77
N SER A 292 13.49 16.89 -4.45
CA SER A 292 13.22 15.83 -3.46
C SER A 292 11.76 15.45 -3.44
N LYS A 293 10.83 16.42 -3.51
CA LYS A 293 9.39 16.15 -3.66
C LYS A 293 9.10 15.39 -4.95
N ALA A 294 9.75 15.72 -6.05
CA ALA A 294 9.61 15.01 -7.32
C ALA A 294 10.10 13.54 -7.24
N ILE A 295 11.24 13.30 -6.58
CA ILE A 295 11.74 11.94 -6.35
C ILE A 295 10.77 11.17 -5.43
N MET A 296 10.23 11.80 -4.39
CA MET A 296 9.23 11.18 -3.54
C MET A 296 7.96 10.80 -4.31
N ILE A 297 7.47 11.64 -5.22
CA ILE A 297 6.35 11.33 -6.13
C ILE A 297 6.66 10.06 -6.94
N LEU A 298 7.84 9.96 -7.53
CA LEU A 298 8.26 8.78 -8.28
C LEU A 298 8.30 7.52 -7.40
N LEU A 299 8.82 7.63 -6.18
CA LEU A 299 8.85 6.52 -5.22
C LEU A 299 7.44 6.11 -4.77
N MET A 300 6.53 7.06 -4.55
CA MET A 300 5.15 6.81 -4.17
C MET A 300 4.37 6.07 -5.26
N LEU A 301 4.63 6.36 -6.53
CA LEU A 301 4.04 5.63 -7.65
C LEU A 301 4.55 4.19 -7.72
N ILE A 302 5.78 3.90 -7.24
CA ILE A 302 6.36 2.55 -7.17
C ILE A 302 6.09 1.97 -5.78
N GLY A 303 4.94 1.38 -5.60
CA GLY A 303 4.51 0.79 -4.33
C GLY A 303 5.27 -0.46 -3.89
N GLY A 304 4.63 -1.29 -3.07
CA GLY A 304 5.22 -2.53 -2.57
C GLY A 304 5.20 -3.69 -3.56
N SER A 305 5.54 -4.87 -3.07
CA SER A 305 5.65 -6.09 -3.89
C SER A 305 4.30 -6.80 -4.04
N PRO A 306 4.11 -7.66 -5.06
CA PRO A 306 2.90 -8.48 -5.17
C PRO A 306 2.69 -9.36 -3.94
N GLY A 307 1.44 -9.45 -3.47
CA GLY A 307 1.09 -10.23 -2.28
C GLY A 307 1.78 -9.71 -1.01
N SER A 308 1.80 -8.39 -0.82
CA SER A 308 2.26 -7.68 0.38
C SER A 308 1.11 -6.88 1.00
N THR A 309 1.35 -6.28 2.14
CA THR A 309 0.43 -5.34 2.78
C THR A 309 0.27 -4.03 2.00
N ALA A 310 1.30 -3.66 1.23
CA ALA A 310 1.40 -2.43 0.47
C ALA A 310 0.49 -2.38 -0.77
N GLY A 311 -0.01 -1.20 -1.12
CA GLY A 311 -0.79 -0.96 -2.34
C GLY A 311 0.06 -0.46 -3.53
N GLY A 312 -0.50 0.41 -4.36
CA GLY A 312 0.18 1.05 -5.47
C GLY A 312 0.64 0.12 -6.61
N MET A 313 1.36 0.69 -7.58
CA MET A 313 1.99 -0.09 -8.65
C MET A 313 3.11 -0.97 -8.08
N LYS A 314 3.10 -2.25 -8.39
CA LYS A 314 4.01 -3.21 -7.77
C LYS A 314 5.47 -3.03 -8.21
N THR A 315 6.42 -3.26 -7.27
CA THR A 315 7.86 -3.22 -7.56
C THR A 315 8.26 -4.11 -8.74
N THR A 316 7.59 -5.26 -8.90
CA THR A 316 7.81 -6.15 -10.03
C THR A 316 7.37 -5.56 -11.36
N THR A 317 6.28 -4.75 -11.38
CA THR A 317 5.83 -4.04 -12.58
C THR A 317 6.92 -3.07 -13.05
N PHE A 318 7.44 -2.24 -12.15
CA PHE A 318 8.56 -1.35 -12.44
C PHE A 318 9.79 -2.11 -12.91
N ALA A 319 10.20 -3.16 -12.19
CA ALA A 319 11.37 -3.96 -12.55
C ALA A 319 11.25 -4.59 -13.94
N VAL A 320 10.07 -5.13 -14.29
CA VAL A 320 9.82 -5.73 -15.62
C VAL A 320 9.95 -4.68 -16.72
N LEU A 321 9.43 -3.46 -16.53
CA LEU A 321 9.55 -2.38 -17.51
C LEU A 321 10.99 -1.94 -17.71
N VAL A 322 11.75 -1.76 -16.62
CA VAL A 322 13.17 -1.41 -16.67
C VAL A 322 13.98 -2.51 -17.38
N LEU A 323 13.76 -3.79 -17.04
CA LEU A 323 14.45 -4.92 -17.67
C LEU A 323 14.11 -5.04 -19.16
N ASN A 324 12.86 -4.77 -19.54
CA ASN A 324 12.45 -4.74 -20.94
C ASN A 324 13.11 -3.59 -21.71
N ALA A 325 13.17 -2.39 -21.14
CA ALA A 325 13.87 -1.26 -21.75
C ALA A 325 15.35 -1.56 -21.97
N PHE A 326 16.04 -2.13 -20.97
CA PHE A 326 17.44 -2.56 -21.12
C PHE A 326 17.65 -3.67 -22.16
N ALA A 327 16.70 -4.61 -22.29
CA ALA A 327 16.74 -5.64 -23.32
C ALA A 327 16.63 -5.03 -24.73
N THR A 328 15.69 -4.09 -24.89
CA THR A 328 15.49 -3.35 -26.16
C THR A 328 16.73 -2.53 -26.53
N PHE A 329 17.31 -1.78 -25.58
CA PHE A 329 18.54 -1.01 -25.82
C PHE A 329 19.75 -1.91 -26.22
N ARG A 330 19.74 -3.16 -25.79
CA ARG A 330 20.77 -4.14 -26.14
C ARG A 330 20.40 -5.00 -27.36
N ASN A 331 19.36 -4.67 -28.09
CA ASN A 331 18.82 -5.43 -29.23
C ASN A 331 18.61 -6.92 -28.92
N LYS A 332 18.13 -7.24 -27.72
CA LYS A 332 17.76 -8.60 -27.31
C LYS A 332 16.29 -8.85 -27.61
N GLU A 333 15.95 -9.99 -28.17
CA GLU A 333 14.56 -10.39 -28.44
C GLU A 333 13.75 -10.57 -27.15
N ASP A 334 14.35 -11.11 -26.10
CA ASP A 334 13.69 -11.40 -24.83
C ASP A 334 14.30 -10.60 -23.68
N ALA A 335 13.43 -10.01 -22.85
CA ALA A 335 13.83 -9.50 -21.55
C ALA A 335 14.09 -10.66 -20.59
N GLY A 336 15.23 -10.65 -19.92
CA GLY A 336 15.59 -11.72 -19.00
C GLY A 336 16.46 -11.26 -17.84
N VAL A 337 16.36 -11.98 -16.72
CA VAL A 337 17.14 -11.72 -15.49
C VAL A 337 17.38 -13.04 -14.75
N TYR A 338 18.53 -13.17 -14.08
CA TYR A 338 18.90 -14.38 -13.32
C TYR A 338 18.85 -15.69 -14.12
N GLY A 339 19.20 -15.64 -15.42
CA GLY A 339 19.20 -16.81 -16.30
C GLY A 339 17.81 -17.30 -16.74
N ARG A 340 16.77 -16.46 -16.58
CA ARG A 340 15.40 -16.77 -17.01
C ARG A 340 14.83 -15.61 -17.82
N ARG A 341 14.01 -15.92 -18.83
CA ARG A 341 13.28 -14.93 -19.63
C ARG A 341 11.94 -14.57 -19.00
N ILE A 342 11.50 -13.35 -19.26
CA ILE A 342 10.19 -12.83 -18.85
C ILE A 342 9.20 -13.08 -19.98
N GLU A 343 8.03 -13.60 -19.66
CA GLU A 343 6.95 -13.83 -20.62
C GLU A 343 6.46 -12.52 -21.24
N CYS A 344 6.25 -12.47 -22.55
CA CYS A 344 5.78 -11.29 -23.28
C CYS A 344 4.44 -10.76 -22.74
N GLN A 345 3.52 -11.66 -22.31
CA GLN A 345 2.26 -11.27 -21.71
C GLN A 345 2.46 -10.51 -20.38
N THR A 346 3.46 -10.88 -19.59
CA THR A 346 3.83 -10.17 -18.35
C THR A 346 4.30 -8.74 -18.64
N ILE A 347 5.06 -8.53 -19.73
CA ILE A 347 5.51 -7.18 -20.15
C ILE A 347 4.30 -6.34 -20.59
N LYS A 348 3.38 -6.88 -21.40
CA LYS A 348 2.17 -6.19 -21.83
C LYS A 348 1.32 -5.78 -20.62
N ASN A 349 1.11 -6.68 -19.67
CA ASN A 349 0.37 -6.39 -18.44
C ASN A 349 1.05 -5.30 -17.62
N ALA A 350 2.39 -5.35 -17.49
CA ALA A 350 3.15 -4.34 -16.77
C ALA A 350 3.02 -2.95 -17.40
N SER A 351 3.12 -2.85 -18.73
CA SER A 351 2.93 -1.60 -19.48
C SER A 351 1.52 -1.02 -19.31
N THR A 352 0.48 -1.88 -19.39
CA THR A 352 -0.92 -1.46 -19.21
C THR A 352 -1.14 -0.93 -17.80
N VAL A 353 -0.63 -1.62 -16.77
CA VAL A 353 -0.77 -1.18 -15.38
C VAL A 353 -0.04 0.14 -15.16
N ALA A 354 1.19 0.27 -15.63
CA ALA A 354 1.96 1.51 -15.49
C ALA A 354 1.24 2.70 -16.15
N MET A 355 0.76 2.53 -17.39
CA MET A 355 -0.02 3.57 -18.09
C MET A 355 -1.25 3.98 -17.30
N MET A 356 -2.00 3.03 -16.75
CA MET A 356 -3.17 3.31 -15.94
C MET A 356 -2.82 4.14 -14.68
N TYR A 357 -1.75 3.76 -13.96
CA TYR A 357 -1.33 4.51 -12.77
C TYR A 357 -0.88 5.94 -13.10
N VAL A 358 -0.13 6.11 -14.19
CA VAL A 358 0.30 7.43 -14.66
C VAL A 358 -0.90 8.30 -15.04
N LEU A 359 -1.89 7.75 -15.76
CA LEU A 359 -3.11 8.48 -16.12
C LEU A 359 -3.91 8.87 -14.87
N LEU A 360 -4.16 7.96 -13.93
CA LEU A 360 -4.88 8.25 -12.70
C LEU A 360 -4.17 9.33 -11.88
N PHE A 361 -2.86 9.23 -11.74
CA PHE A 361 -2.02 10.21 -11.04
C PHE A 361 -2.11 11.61 -11.68
N LEU A 362 -1.89 11.71 -12.98
CA LEU A 362 -1.92 13.01 -13.69
C LEU A 362 -3.33 13.60 -13.70
N CYS A 363 -4.34 12.82 -14.08
CA CYS A 363 -5.72 13.31 -14.11
C CYS A 363 -6.21 13.75 -12.73
N GLY A 364 -5.91 12.96 -11.69
CA GLY A 364 -6.27 13.28 -10.31
C GLY A 364 -5.58 14.56 -9.81
N GLY A 365 -4.26 14.68 -9.99
CA GLY A 365 -3.51 15.86 -9.57
C GLY A 365 -3.92 17.14 -10.31
N ILE A 366 -4.17 17.07 -11.63
CA ILE A 366 -4.65 18.19 -12.40
C ILE A 366 -6.07 18.61 -11.95
N ALA A 367 -6.97 17.63 -11.74
CA ALA A 367 -8.33 17.92 -11.28
C ALA A 367 -8.33 18.60 -9.90
N ILE A 368 -7.51 18.11 -8.94
CA ILE A 368 -7.36 18.73 -7.63
C ILE A 368 -6.80 20.15 -7.78
N SER A 369 -5.76 20.36 -8.61
CA SER A 369 -5.17 21.69 -8.82
C SER A 369 -6.17 22.71 -9.38
N ILE A 370 -7.07 22.28 -10.28
CA ILE A 370 -8.14 23.12 -10.82
C ILE A 370 -9.19 23.45 -9.74
N CYS A 371 -9.58 22.46 -8.94
CA CYS A 371 -10.61 22.66 -7.90
C CYS A 371 -10.12 23.55 -6.76
N GLU A 372 -8.85 23.42 -6.36
CA GLU A 372 -8.27 24.08 -5.18
C GLU A 372 -7.50 25.36 -5.51
N ASN A 373 -7.22 25.62 -6.79
CA ASN A 373 -6.33 26.70 -7.22
C ASN A 373 -4.97 26.69 -6.53
N GLN A 374 -4.43 25.49 -6.26
CA GLN A 374 -3.17 25.24 -5.57
C GLN A 374 -2.05 24.89 -6.58
N PRO A 375 -0.76 25.08 -6.22
CA PRO A 375 0.37 24.69 -7.06
C PRO A 375 0.29 23.23 -7.50
N LEU A 376 0.48 22.99 -8.80
CA LEU A 376 0.33 21.65 -9.40
C LEU A 376 1.21 20.60 -8.72
N LEU A 377 2.46 20.94 -8.32
CA LEU A 377 3.36 20.00 -7.66
C LEU A 377 2.78 19.45 -6.35
N ASN A 378 2.13 20.32 -5.55
CA ASN A 378 1.52 19.93 -4.29
C ASN A 378 0.32 18.98 -4.56
N CYS A 379 -0.53 19.31 -5.52
CA CYS A 379 -1.68 18.48 -5.90
C CYS A 379 -1.25 17.13 -6.51
N LEU A 380 -0.16 17.12 -7.30
CA LEU A 380 0.44 15.88 -7.79
C LEU A 380 1.02 15.04 -6.64
N PHE A 381 1.59 15.66 -5.61
CA PHE A 381 2.10 14.93 -4.44
C PHE A 381 0.97 14.19 -3.71
N GLU A 382 -0.16 14.87 -3.45
CA GLU A 382 -1.35 14.25 -2.83
C GLU A 382 -1.96 13.15 -3.72
N ALA A 383 -2.08 13.40 -5.04
CA ALA A 383 -2.59 12.40 -5.98
C ALA A 383 -1.67 11.16 -6.06
N ALA A 384 -0.33 11.35 -6.06
CA ALA A 384 0.62 10.26 -6.02
C ALA A 384 0.52 9.46 -4.72
N SER A 385 0.39 10.16 -3.59
CA SER A 385 0.18 9.57 -2.29
C SER A 385 -1.10 8.75 -2.22
N ALA A 386 -2.21 9.27 -2.76
CA ALA A 386 -3.50 8.58 -2.78
C ALA A 386 -3.47 7.34 -3.70
N VAL A 387 -3.05 7.49 -4.99
CA VAL A 387 -3.04 6.37 -5.94
C VAL A 387 -1.97 5.33 -5.60
N GLY A 388 -0.86 5.78 -5.02
CA GLY A 388 0.19 4.92 -4.47
C GLY A 388 -0.20 4.25 -3.16
N THR A 389 -1.28 4.70 -2.50
CA THR A 389 -1.69 4.32 -1.14
C THR A 389 -0.54 4.49 -0.13
N VAL A 390 0.03 5.70 -0.05
CA VAL A 390 1.24 6.00 0.72
C VAL A 390 0.95 6.72 2.03
N GLY A 391 0.12 7.77 1.98
CA GLY A 391 -0.26 8.55 3.17
C GLY A 391 0.60 9.77 3.47
N LEU A 392 1.67 10.01 2.72
CA LEU A 392 2.44 11.24 2.85
C LEU A 392 1.64 12.42 2.28
N THR A 393 1.69 13.55 2.96
CA THR A 393 1.04 14.80 2.56
C THR A 393 1.99 15.98 2.76
N LEU A 394 1.79 17.02 1.96
CA LEU A 394 2.42 18.31 2.18
C LEU A 394 1.60 19.21 3.14
N GLY A 395 0.62 18.62 3.82
CA GLY A 395 -0.23 19.30 4.81
C GLY A 395 -1.53 19.86 4.25
N ILE A 396 -1.80 19.72 2.95
CA ILE A 396 -3.00 20.30 2.33
C ILE A 396 -4.24 19.43 2.43
N THR A 397 -4.11 18.12 2.70
CA THR A 397 -5.24 17.16 2.69
C THR A 397 -6.41 17.54 3.59
N PRO A 398 -6.23 18.02 4.84
CA PRO A 398 -7.34 18.40 5.70
C PRO A 398 -8.16 19.57 5.18
N ASP A 399 -7.50 20.51 4.49
CA ASP A 399 -8.08 21.77 4.02
C ASP A 399 -8.71 21.67 2.63
N LEU A 400 -8.60 20.53 1.96
CA LEU A 400 -9.17 20.32 0.62
C LEU A 400 -10.70 20.33 0.63
N HIS A 401 -11.31 20.87 -0.41
CA HIS A 401 -12.76 20.79 -0.62
C HIS A 401 -13.25 19.35 -0.77
N ILE A 402 -14.53 19.12 -0.45
CA ILE A 402 -15.18 17.80 -0.53
C ILE A 402 -15.00 17.12 -1.91
N ILE A 403 -14.96 17.88 -2.99
CA ILE A 403 -14.74 17.34 -4.35
C ILE A 403 -13.35 16.75 -4.45
N SER A 404 -12.31 17.48 -4.03
CA SER A 404 -10.92 17.04 -4.06
C SER A 404 -10.68 15.86 -3.14
N GLN A 405 -11.27 15.87 -1.94
CA GLN A 405 -11.25 14.73 -1.03
C GLN A 405 -11.94 13.50 -1.64
N SER A 406 -13.05 13.68 -2.38
CA SER A 406 -13.72 12.58 -3.09
C SER A 406 -12.87 12.00 -4.24
N ILE A 407 -12.09 12.84 -4.94
CA ILE A 407 -11.10 12.38 -5.92
C ILE A 407 -10.03 11.53 -5.22
N LEU A 408 -9.52 11.98 -4.06
CA LEU A 408 -8.53 11.21 -3.28
C LEU A 408 -9.12 9.87 -2.81
N ILE A 409 -10.37 9.81 -2.32
CA ILE A 409 -11.07 8.57 -1.97
C ILE A 409 -11.07 7.60 -3.15
N LEU A 410 -11.43 8.07 -4.34
CA LEU A 410 -11.43 7.24 -5.54
C LEU A 410 -10.03 6.74 -5.90
N LEU A 411 -9.02 7.61 -5.85
CA LEU A 411 -7.62 7.25 -6.13
C LEU A 411 -7.08 6.21 -5.15
N MET A 412 -7.33 6.38 -3.84
CA MET A 412 -6.98 5.40 -2.80
C MET A 412 -7.59 4.03 -3.06
N TYR A 413 -8.88 4.02 -3.39
CA TYR A 413 -9.61 2.79 -3.68
C TYR A 413 -9.05 2.07 -4.92
N LEU A 414 -8.83 2.80 -6.03
CA LEU A 414 -8.27 2.26 -7.27
C LEU A 414 -6.83 1.76 -7.08
N GLY A 415 -6.03 2.50 -6.30
CA GLY A 415 -4.67 2.13 -5.93
C GLY A 415 -4.59 0.84 -5.12
N ARG A 416 -5.56 0.62 -4.20
CA ARG A 416 -5.60 -0.57 -3.33
C ARG A 416 -6.10 -1.81 -4.04
N VAL A 417 -7.18 -1.73 -4.79
CA VAL A 417 -7.75 -2.87 -5.51
C VAL A 417 -6.77 -3.46 -6.53
N GLY A 418 -5.90 -2.62 -7.08
CA GLY A 418 -4.86 -3.01 -8.03
C GLY A 418 -5.32 -3.02 -9.48
N GLY A 419 -4.44 -2.53 -10.37
CA GLY A 419 -4.76 -2.28 -11.77
C GLY A 419 -5.26 -3.48 -12.56
N LEU A 420 -4.63 -4.64 -12.41
CA LEU A 420 -5.05 -5.85 -13.13
C LEU A 420 -6.43 -6.34 -12.67
N THR A 421 -6.73 -6.24 -11.37
CA THR A 421 -8.04 -6.64 -10.83
C THR A 421 -9.15 -5.77 -11.42
N LEU A 422 -8.92 -4.45 -11.52
CA LEU A 422 -9.85 -3.51 -12.14
C LEU A 422 -10.05 -3.81 -13.63
N ILE A 423 -8.97 -3.97 -14.38
CA ILE A 423 -9.02 -4.28 -15.82
C ILE A 423 -9.83 -5.57 -16.07
N TYR A 424 -9.54 -6.64 -15.32
CA TYR A 424 -10.27 -7.90 -15.47
C TYR A 424 -11.72 -7.83 -15.03
N ALA A 425 -12.07 -6.98 -14.06
CA ALA A 425 -13.45 -6.79 -13.66
C ALA A 425 -14.26 -6.03 -14.69
N MET A 426 -13.66 -5.01 -15.34
CA MET A 426 -14.33 -4.16 -16.33
C MET A 426 -14.41 -4.81 -17.72
N PHE A 427 -13.35 -5.50 -18.14
CA PHE A 427 -13.20 -6.04 -19.50
C PHE A 427 -13.25 -7.58 -19.54
N SER A 428 -13.99 -8.21 -18.63
CA SER A 428 -14.24 -9.65 -18.67
C SER A 428 -15.11 -10.02 -19.87
N ASP A 429 -14.53 -9.97 -21.07
CA ASP A 429 -15.22 -10.33 -22.32
C ASP A 429 -15.32 -11.84 -22.44
N LYS A 430 -16.56 -12.36 -22.37
CA LYS A 430 -16.87 -13.79 -22.53
C LYS A 430 -16.70 -14.29 -23.98
N ASN A 431 -16.61 -13.38 -24.94
CA ASN A 431 -16.49 -13.67 -26.37
C ASN A 431 -15.06 -13.42 -26.87
N ARG A 432 -14.10 -14.27 -26.52
CA ARG A 432 -12.85 -14.34 -27.25
C ARG A 432 -13.13 -14.83 -28.67
N LYS A 433 -13.24 -13.90 -29.63
CA LYS A 433 -13.21 -14.25 -31.04
C LYS A 433 -11.85 -14.91 -31.31
N ASN A 434 -11.86 -16.16 -31.76
CA ASN A 434 -10.65 -16.92 -32.08
C ASN A 434 -9.93 -16.40 -33.34
N ALA A 435 -10.55 -15.50 -34.11
CA ALA A 435 -9.97 -14.89 -35.29
C ALA A 435 -9.06 -13.72 -34.92
N LYS A 436 -7.80 -13.76 -35.38
CA LYS A 436 -6.85 -12.66 -35.28
C LYS A 436 -7.05 -11.71 -36.44
N LEU A 437 -6.98 -10.39 -36.17
CA LEU A 437 -6.97 -9.37 -37.22
C LEU A 437 -5.65 -9.44 -38.02
N PRO A 438 -5.67 -9.02 -39.32
CA PRO A 438 -4.43 -8.87 -40.11
C PRO A 438 -3.41 -7.97 -39.40
N ILE A 439 -2.13 -8.27 -39.61
CA ILE A 439 -1.04 -7.49 -39.00
C ILE A 439 -0.67 -6.35 -39.95
N GLU A 440 -0.71 -5.12 -39.43
CA GLU A 440 -0.17 -3.94 -40.09
C GLU A 440 0.90 -3.32 -39.19
N LYS A 441 1.97 -2.80 -39.82
CA LYS A 441 3.11 -2.22 -39.08
C LYS A 441 2.83 -0.75 -38.79
N ILE A 442 2.96 -0.37 -37.52
CA ILE A 442 2.96 1.04 -37.07
C ILE A 442 4.38 1.35 -36.61
N THR A 443 4.94 2.45 -37.11
CA THR A 443 6.26 2.91 -36.70
C THR A 443 6.17 3.53 -35.30
N VAL A 444 7.03 3.07 -34.39
CA VAL A 444 7.20 3.63 -33.07
C VAL A 444 8.58 4.26 -33.04
N GLY A 445 8.67 5.55 -32.74
CA GLY A 445 9.78 6.50 -32.84
C GLY A 445 11.19 6.08 -32.58
#